data_760f2cd78d7801618f2238874a732a23
#
_entry.id   760f2cd78d7801618f2238874a732a23
#
_cell.length_a   1.000
_cell.length_b   1.000
_cell.length_c   1.000
_cell.angle_alpha   90.00
_cell.angle_beta   90.00
_cell.angle_gamma   90.00
#
_symmetry.space_group_name_H-M   'P 1'
#
loop_
_entity.id
_entity.type
_entity.pdbx_description
1 polymer ?
#
loop_
_entity_poly.entity_id
_entity_poly.type
_entity_poly.pdbx_seq_one_letter_code
_entity_poly.pdbx_strand_id
1 'polypeptide(L)'
;MIKVTHKEHHERIGSKEDVIILSGPPSSLNGLVTFHNESDEKILVRDLMVHTHKNQDVVLPVGVILQPREVKAHLITYSMDPHTPPGRYEMTVQLGKTRKKVLMVVHESMHIQLSPRKMVLNGIEGGQVHEKEVLFSNMGNIDLFVPSIRHGTIQDRDITCRNLGLALRTDAEEGVEKTLDVFTRGIKKDLSDFVKISIKEAGEVVKPGQAILLHIAMTVPKVLKKNYNYEGEFSFYYKAIRYQLIDKTPVENPQRQKSK
;
A
#
# COMPACT_ATOMS: atom_id res chain seq x y z
N MET A 1 11.77 -40.13 -20.84
CA MET A 1 11.13 -40.36 -19.55
C MET A 1 11.73 -39.36 -18.55
N ILE A 2 10.98 -38.41 -18.03
CA ILE A 2 11.50 -37.43 -17.07
C ILE A 2 11.44 -38.09 -15.68
N LYS A 3 12.60 -38.47 -15.15
CA LYS A 3 12.68 -38.96 -13.76
C LYS A 3 12.56 -37.81 -12.81
N VAL A 4 11.53 -37.85 -11.99
CA VAL A 4 11.26 -36.87 -10.90
C VAL A 4 11.70 -37.55 -9.61
N THR A 5 12.80 -37.09 -9.00
CA THR A 5 13.27 -37.65 -7.71
C THR A 5 13.68 -36.55 -6.73
N HIS A 6 13.14 -36.64 -5.53
CA HIS A 6 13.26 -35.65 -4.46
C HIS A 6 14.61 -35.62 -3.69
N LYS A 7 15.49 -36.61 -3.82
CA LYS A 7 16.75 -36.67 -3.08
C LYS A 7 18.01 -37.00 -3.88
N GLU A 8 17.89 -37.78 -4.94
CA GLU A 8 19.08 -38.37 -5.58
C GLU A 8 19.80 -37.49 -6.63
N HIS A 9 19.16 -36.41 -7.08
CA HIS A 9 19.75 -35.58 -8.14
C HIS A 9 20.51 -34.34 -7.64
N HIS A 10 20.40 -33.99 -6.35
CA HIS A 10 21.19 -32.89 -5.80
C HIS A 10 22.71 -33.14 -5.89
N GLU A 11 23.15 -34.39 -5.89
CA GLU A 11 24.57 -34.75 -5.96
C GLU A 11 25.24 -34.42 -7.31
N ARG A 12 24.46 -34.19 -8.38
CA ARG A 12 24.94 -33.92 -9.73
C ARG A 12 24.74 -32.48 -10.18
N ILE A 13 24.39 -31.62 -9.26
CA ILE A 13 24.15 -30.20 -9.52
C ILE A 13 25.17 -29.38 -8.74
N GLY A 14 25.91 -28.54 -9.45
CA GLY A 14 26.81 -27.55 -8.87
C GLY A 14 26.23 -26.14 -8.96
N SER A 15 26.86 -25.22 -8.26
CA SER A 15 26.65 -23.77 -8.41
C SER A 15 28.01 -23.09 -8.54
N LYS A 16 28.10 -22.08 -9.39
CA LYS A 16 29.32 -21.28 -9.54
C LYS A 16 29.57 -20.37 -8.37
N GLU A 17 28.52 -19.91 -7.72
CA GLU A 17 28.59 -19.00 -6.59
C GLU A 17 29.07 -19.75 -5.32
N ASP A 18 29.98 -19.13 -4.57
CA ASP A 18 30.38 -19.63 -3.24
C ASP A 18 29.34 -19.27 -2.19
N VAL A 19 28.66 -18.16 -2.38
CA VAL A 19 27.56 -17.67 -1.55
C VAL A 19 26.37 -17.33 -2.43
N ILE A 20 25.23 -17.94 -2.18
CA ILE A 20 23.96 -17.61 -2.84
C ILE A 20 23.34 -16.46 -2.05
N ILE A 21 23.07 -15.35 -2.73
CA ILE A 21 22.48 -14.16 -2.11
C ILE A 21 21.05 -13.99 -2.60
N LEU A 22 20.09 -13.98 -1.66
CA LEU A 22 18.70 -13.60 -1.91
C LEU A 22 18.42 -12.29 -1.18
N SER A 23 17.91 -11.27 -1.87
CA SER A 23 17.67 -9.96 -1.26
C SER A 23 16.33 -9.37 -1.67
N GLY A 24 15.73 -8.57 -0.77
CA GLY A 24 14.45 -7.93 -1.02
C GLY A 24 13.59 -7.79 0.22
N PRO A 25 12.33 -7.38 0.06
CA PRO A 25 11.36 -7.41 1.17
C PRO A 25 11.08 -8.87 1.59
N PRO A 26 10.65 -9.10 2.84
CA PRO A 26 10.43 -10.47 3.35
C PRO A 26 9.49 -11.30 2.48
N SER A 27 8.47 -10.68 1.90
CA SER A 27 7.49 -11.34 1.03
C SER A 27 8.04 -11.75 -0.34
N SER A 28 9.23 -11.25 -0.73
CA SER A 28 9.82 -11.51 -2.06
C SER A 28 11.33 -11.27 -2.06
N LEU A 29 12.08 -12.21 -1.50
CA LEU A 29 13.53 -12.25 -1.62
C LEU A 29 13.90 -12.85 -2.98
N ASN A 30 14.74 -12.17 -3.74
CA ASN A 30 15.14 -12.59 -5.08
C ASN A 30 16.66 -12.72 -5.19
N GLY A 31 17.11 -13.72 -5.94
CA GLY A 31 18.52 -13.90 -6.22
C GLY A 31 18.76 -14.70 -7.49
N LEU A 32 19.77 -14.31 -8.23
CA LEU A 32 20.21 -15.03 -9.43
C LEU A 32 21.24 -16.08 -9.03
N VAL A 33 21.01 -17.34 -9.40
CA VAL A 33 21.90 -18.45 -9.12
C VAL A 33 22.25 -19.16 -10.42
N THR A 34 23.55 -19.41 -10.64
CA THR A 34 24.03 -20.13 -11.81
C THR A 34 24.21 -21.61 -11.48
N PHE A 35 23.27 -22.40 -11.95
CA PHE A 35 23.32 -23.85 -11.81
C PHE A 35 24.18 -24.48 -12.89
N HIS A 36 24.87 -25.55 -12.55
CA HIS A 36 25.62 -26.39 -13.44
C HIS A 36 25.18 -27.86 -13.32
N ASN A 37 24.76 -28.46 -14.40
CA ASN A 37 24.47 -29.90 -14.46
C ASN A 37 25.76 -30.67 -14.75
N GLU A 38 26.26 -31.40 -13.78
CA GLU A 38 27.52 -32.19 -13.92
C GLU A 38 27.31 -33.56 -14.59
N SER A 39 26.08 -33.91 -14.92
CA SER A 39 25.73 -35.20 -15.54
C SER A 39 25.45 -35.11 -17.03
N ASP A 40 25.41 -36.27 -17.68
CA ASP A 40 25.04 -36.44 -19.08
C ASP A 40 23.53 -36.66 -19.27
N GLU A 41 22.73 -36.45 -18.18
CA GLU A 41 21.29 -36.60 -18.17
C GLU A 41 20.60 -35.24 -17.94
N LYS A 42 19.40 -35.11 -18.45
CA LYS A 42 18.52 -33.93 -18.16
C LYS A 42 18.02 -33.98 -16.72
N ILE A 43 18.21 -32.89 -15.99
CA ILE A 43 17.82 -32.77 -14.58
C ILE A 43 16.74 -31.71 -14.42
N LEU A 44 15.71 -32.00 -13.58
CA LEU A 44 14.75 -31.04 -13.10
C LEU A 44 15.06 -30.75 -11.61
N VAL A 45 15.48 -29.52 -11.33
CA VAL A 45 15.65 -29.02 -9.96
C VAL A 45 14.34 -28.36 -9.56
N ARG A 46 13.53 -28.99 -8.71
CA ARG A 46 12.27 -28.43 -8.22
C ARG A 46 12.47 -27.47 -7.07
N ASP A 47 13.28 -27.86 -6.14
CA ASP A 47 13.54 -27.17 -4.88
C ASP A 47 14.95 -27.46 -4.36
N LEU A 48 15.39 -26.63 -3.43
CA LEU A 48 16.62 -26.82 -2.67
C LEU A 48 16.29 -26.86 -1.19
N MET A 49 16.80 -27.86 -0.48
CA MET A 49 16.70 -27.95 0.95
C MET A 49 17.78 -27.11 1.61
N VAL A 50 17.39 -26.10 2.34
CA VAL A 50 18.29 -25.16 3.04
C VAL A 50 18.20 -25.40 4.53
N HIS A 51 19.35 -25.59 5.16
CA HIS A 51 19.46 -25.84 6.60
C HIS A 51 19.75 -24.54 7.34
N THR A 52 18.90 -24.19 8.30
CA THR A 52 19.12 -23.06 9.20
C THR A 52 20.00 -23.47 10.39
N HIS A 53 20.62 -22.49 11.04
CA HIS A 53 21.36 -22.73 12.29
C HIS A 53 20.52 -23.31 13.45
N LYS A 54 19.17 -23.22 13.32
CA LYS A 54 18.23 -23.74 14.34
C LYS A 54 17.74 -25.16 14.03
N ASN A 55 18.41 -25.90 13.13
CA ASN A 55 18.00 -27.23 12.66
C ASN A 55 16.57 -27.27 12.05
N GLN A 56 16.12 -26.17 11.50
CA GLN A 56 14.88 -26.12 10.73
C GLN A 56 15.24 -26.15 9.24
N ASP A 57 14.67 -27.10 8.53
CA ASP A 57 14.84 -27.20 7.10
C ASP A 57 13.83 -26.27 6.40
N VAL A 58 14.35 -25.48 5.47
CA VAL A 58 13.57 -24.57 4.64
C VAL A 58 13.67 -25.02 3.19
N VAL A 59 12.56 -25.08 2.50
CA VAL A 59 12.47 -25.44 1.09
C VAL A 59 12.48 -24.18 0.25
N LEU A 60 13.53 -24.01 -0.59
CA LEU A 60 13.58 -22.96 -1.60
C LEU A 60 13.04 -23.50 -2.92
N PRO A 61 11.91 -23.01 -3.43
CA PRO A 61 11.43 -23.40 -4.75
C PRO A 61 12.35 -22.86 -5.86
N VAL A 62 12.72 -23.70 -6.78
CA VAL A 62 13.61 -23.35 -7.91
C VAL A 62 12.91 -23.54 -9.25
N GLY A 63 12.44 -24.73 -9.55
CA GLY A 63 11.68 -24.99 -10.78
C GLY A 63 12.49 -24.90 -12.09
N VAL A 64 13.78 -25.23 -12.09
CA VAL A 64 14.64 -25.12 -13.27
C VAL A 64 14.91 -26.48 -13.92
N ILE A 65 14.88 -26.52 -15.25
CA ILE A 65 15.30 -27.66 -16.05
C ILE A 65 16.69 -27.36 -16.64
N LEU A 66 17.63 -28.30 -16.45
CA LEU A 66 19.00 -28.25 -16.96
C LEU A 66 19.21 -29.39 -17.95
N GLN A 67 19.70 -29.08 -19.14
CA GLN A 67 20.14 -30.07 -20.12
C GLN A 67 21.48 -30.70 -19.66
N PRO A 68 21.90 -31.83 -20.26
CA PRO A 68 23.23 -32.41 -19.99
C PRO A 68 24.34 -31.36 -20.09
N ARG A 69 25.19 -31.28 -19.08
CA ARG A 69 26.35 -30.36 -19.00
C ARG A 69 26.01 -28.87 -19.11
N GLU A 70 24.73 -28.50 -19.02
CA GLU A 70 24.25 -27.11 -19.11
C GLU A 70 24.67 -26.28 -17.88
N VAL A 71 25.09 -25.05 -18.16
CA VAL A 71 25.25 -23.97 -17.17
C VAL A 71 24.17 -22.92 -17.42
N LYS A 72 23.32 -22.67 -16.41
CA LYS A 72 22.17 -21.80 -16.58
C LYS A 72 21.96 -20.94 -15.35
N ALA A 73 21.88 -19.63 -15.58
CA ALA A 73 21.44 -18.68 -14.55
C ALA A 73 19.91 -18.76 -14.38
N HIS A 74 19.45 -18.83 -13.16
CA HIS A 74 18.03 -18.90 -12.82
C HIS A 74 17.70 -17.98 -11.64
N LEU A 75 16.59 -17.27 -11.75
CA LEU A 75 16.09 -16.41 -10.69
C LEU A 75 15.34 -17.25 -9.65
N ILE A 76 15.83 -17.23 -8.42
CA ILE A 76 15.14 -17.82 -7.27
C ILE A 76 14.36 -16.73 -6.55
N THR A 77 13.11 -17.01 -6.22
CA THR A 77 12.26 -16.16 -5.39
C THR A 77 11.86 -16.95 -4.14
N TYR A 78 12.02 -16.33 -2.99
CA TYR A 78 11.64 -16.92 -1.71
C TYR A 78 10.83 -15.93 -0.85
N SER A 79 9.80 -16.42 -0.19
CA SER A 79 8.97 -15.63 0.72
C SER A 79 9.19 -16.10 2.16
N MET A 80 9.52 -15.14 3.03
CA MET A 80 9.56 -15.30 4.47
C MET A 80 8.26 -14.75 5.10
N ASP A 81 8.12 -14.90 6.40
CA ASP A 81 7.08 -14.19 7.14
C ASP A 81 7.18 -12.69 6.86
N PRO A 82 6.08 -12.01 6.45
CA PRO A 82 6.07 -10.58 6.14
C PRO A 82 6.62 -9.69 7.25
N HIS A 83 6.55 -10.17 8.49
CA HIS A 83 7.03 -9.44 9.68
C HIS A 83 8.47 -9.78 10.06
N THR A 84 9.17 -10.59 9.25
CA THR A 84 10.60 -10.89 9.50
C THR A 84 11.40 -9.59 9.55
N PRO A 85 12.11 -9.30 10.65
CA PRO A 85 12.86 -8.06 10.80
C PRO A 85 13.88 -7.85 9.68
N PRO A 86 14.21 -6.62 9.31
CA PRO A 86 15.31 -6.33 8.40
C PRO A 86 16.63 -6.87 8.95
N GLY A 87 17.46 -7.43 8.07
CA GLY A 87 18.71 -8.00 8.51
C GLY A 87 19.30 -9.03 7.56
N ARG A 88 20.35 -9.71 8.02
CA ARG A 88 21.04 -10.76 7.29
C ARG A 88 20.82 -12.09 8.01
N TYR A 89 20.31 -13.07 7.26
CA TYR A 89 20.00 -14.40 7.73
C TYR A 89 20.89 -15.41 6.98
N GLU A 90 21.75 -16.10 7.71
CA GLU A 90 22.68 -17.05 7.13
C GLU A 90 22.12 -18.47 7.23
N MET A 91 22.20 -19.20 6.14
CA MET A 91 21.77 -20.58 6.00
C MET A 91 22.79 -21.36 5.18
N THR A 92 22.63 -22.66 5.07
CA THR A 92 23.46 -23.51 4.21
C THR A 92 22.60 -24.41 3.34
N VAL A 93 23.02 -24.63 2.11
CA VAL A 93 22.39 -25.56 1.19
C VAL A 93 23.40 -26.62 0.72
N GLN A 94 22.95 -27.85 0.60
CA GLN A 94 23.74 -28.91 -0.01
C GLN A 94 23.48 -28.91 -1.53
N LEU A 95 24.50 -28.61 -2.31
CA LEU A 95 24.48 -28.70 -3.78
C LEU A 95 25.59 -29.64 -4.23
N GLY A 96 25.21 -30.77 -4.76
CA GLY A 96 26.16 -31.82 -5.08
C GLY A 96 26.90 -32.31 -3.83
N LYS A 97 28.19 -32.39 -3.95
CA LYS A 97 29.11 -32.79 -2.84
C LYS A 97 29.51 -31.59 -1.97
N THR A 98 29.14 -30.37 -2.37
CA THR A 98 29.58 -29.14 -1.69
C THR A 98 28.45 -28.51 -0.88
N ARG A 99 28.81 -28.00 0.30
CA ARG A 99 27.92 -27.18 1.11
C ARG A 99 28.17 -25.72 0.75
N LYS A 100 27.14 -25.01 0.31
CA LYS A 100 27.19 -23.61 -0.04
C LYS A 100 26.47 -22.76 1.00
N LYS A 101 26.94 -21.54 1.23
CA LYS A 101 26.31 -20.56 2.09
C LYS A 101 25.18 -19.88 1.34
N VAL A 102 24.02 -19.69 2.01
CA VAL A 102 22.90 -18.89 1.52
C VAL A 102 22.76 -17.69 2.45
N LEU A 103 22.84 -16.50 1.87
CA LEU A 103 22.66 -15.26 2.59
C LEU A 103 21.34 -14.62 2.17
N MET A 104 20.38 -14.53 3.06
CA MET A 104 19.13 -13.80 2.85
C MET A 104 19.26 -12.41 3.45
N VAL A 105 19.16 -11.38 2.61
CA VAL A 105 19.23 -9.97 3.01
C VAL A 105 17.82 -9.40 2.97
N VAL A 106 17.18 -9.35 4.14
CA VAL A 106 15.82 -8.82 4.29
C VAL A 106 15.89 -7.31 4.39
N HIS A 107 15.23 -6.62 3.46
CA HIS A 107 15.13 -5.17 3.43
C HIS A 107 13.96 -4.68 4.30
N GLU A 108 14.02 -3.41 4.70
CA GLU A 108 12.89 -2.72 5.30
C GLU A 108 11.71 -2.69 4.34
N SER A 109 10.54 -3.00 4.85
CA SER A 109 9.29 -2.99 4.09
C SER A 109 8.20 -2.33 4.92
N MET A 110 7.83 -1.13 4.52
CA MET A 110 6.69 -0.42 5.10
C MET A 110 5.43 -0.83 4.33
N HIS A 111 4.55 -1.58 4.98
CA HIS A 111 3.24 -1.92 4.46
C HIS A 111 2.17 -1.61 5.49
N ILE A 112 1.21 -0.75 5.12
CA ILE A 112 0.13 -0.33 6.02
C ILE A 112 -1.23 -0.69 5.44
N GLN A 113 -2.17 -0.98 6.33
CA GLN A 113 -3.58 -1.12 6.02
C GLN A 113 -4.40 -0.17 6.89
N LEU A 114 -5.39 0.48 6.28
CA LEU A 114 -6.34 1.37 6.94
C LEU A 114 -7.77 0.94 6.63
N SER A 115 -8.63 0.90 7.66
CA SER A 115 -10.03 0.55 7.49
C SER A 115 -10.92 1.31 8.49
N PRO A 116 -11.93 2.07 8.02
CA PRO A 116 -12.24 2.40 6.64
C PRO A 116 -11.28 3.45 6.06
N ARG A 117 -11.10 3.49 4.73
CA ARG A 117 -10.40 4.57 4.03
C ARG A 117 -11.33 5.66 3.47
N LYS A 118 -12.63 5.46 3.64
CA LYS A 118 -13.67 6.39 3.22
C LYS A 118 -14.61 6.61 4.38
N MET A 119 -14.86 7.88 4.71
CA MET A 119 -15.73 8.26 5.81
C MET A 119 -16.82 9.21 5.32
N VAL A 120 -17.99 9.13 5.93
CA VAL A 120 -19.09 10.09 5.70
C VAL A 120 -19.30 10.86 7.00
N LEU A 121 -19.27 12.18 6.89
CA LEU A 121 -19.51 13.12 7.95
C LEU A 121 -20.88 13.77 7.70
N ASN A 122 -21.78 13.69 8.66
CA ASN A 122 -23.13 14.26 8.53
C ASN A 122 -23.17 15.61 9.22
N GLY A 123 -23.49 16.65 8.46
CA GLY A 123 -23.52 18.04 8.92
C GLY A 123 -22.31 18.83 8.44
N ILE A 124 -22.56 20.10 8.11
CA ILE A 124 -21.59 21.06 7.57
C ILE A 124 -21.50 22.32 8.42
N GLU A 125 -22.00 22.28 9.67
CA GLU A 125 -21.96 23.46 10.54
C GLU A 125 -20.52 23.81 10.88
N GLY A 126 -20.18 25.08 10.66
CA GLY A 126 -18.85 25.60 10.92
C GLY A 126 -18.44 25.43 12.39
N GLY A 127 -17.29 24.81 12.61
CA GLY A 127 -16.79 24.48 13.93
C GLY A 127 -17.28 23.14 14.51
N GLN A 128 -18.22 22.46 13.84
CA GLN A 128 -18.67 21.12 14.24
C GLN A 128 -17.48 20.14 14.24
N VAL A 129 -17.41 19.32 15.27
CA VAL A 129 -16.40 18.27 15.40
C VAL A 129 -17.06 16.92 15.10
N HIS A 130 -16.45 16.17 14.18
CA HIS A 130 -16.83 14.80 13.88
C HIS A 130 -15.75 13.84 14.36
N GLU A 131 -16.13 12.91 15.19
CA GLU A 131 -15.25 11.84 15.65
C GLU A 131 -15.45 10.60 14.79
N LYS A 132 -14.35 10.00 14.36
CA LYS A 132 -14.31 8.80 13.52
C LYS A 132 -13.21 7.86 13.98
N GLU A 133 -13.46 6.59 13.77
CA GLU A 133 -12.51 5.54 14.09
C GLU A 133 -11.96 4.92 12.81
N VAL A 134 -10.64 4.70 12.79
CA VAL A 134 -9.95 4.04 11.69
C VAL A 134 -8.97 3.02 12.26
N LEU A 135 -9.12 1.77 11.90
CA LEU A 135 -8.16 0.74 12.24
C LEU A 135 -6.91 0.93 11.38
N PHE A 136 -5.77 1.13 12.02
CA PHE A 136 -4.46 1.15 11.43
C PHE A 136 -3.71 -0.13 11.76
N SER A 137 -3.28 -0.86 10.72
CA SER A 137 -2.52 -2.11 10.86
C SER A 137 -1.16 -1.97 10.19
N ASN A 138 -0.11 -2.32 10.90
CA ASN A 138 1.24 -2.43 10.38
C ASN A 138 1.46 -3.83 9.81
N MET A 139 1.40 -3.95 8.50
CA MET A 139 1.60 -5.21 7.75
C MET A 139 3.03 -5.35 7.23
N GLY A 140 3.92 -4.42 7.60
CA GLY A 140 5.34 -4.42 7.24
C GLY A 140 6.22 -5.12 8.27
N ASN A 141 7.52 -4.87 8.19
CA ASN A 141 8.54 -5.49 9.04
C ASN A 141 9.36 -4.49 9.87
N ILE A 142 8.96 -3.23 9.91
CA ILE A 142 9.56 -2.17 10.72
C ILE A 142 8.53 -1.54 11.65
N ASP A 143 8.96 -0.99 12.76
CA ASP A 143 8.10 -0.21 13.66
C ASP A 143 7.60 1.05 12.94
N LEU A 144 6.31 1.36 13.10
CA LEU A 144 5.69 2.56 12.54
C LEU A 144 5.13 3.43 13.66
N PHE A 145 5.22 4.74 13.50
CA PHE A 145 4.64 5.70 14.44
C PHE A 145 3.32 6.23 13.87
N VAL A 146 2.31 6.41 14.71
CA VAL A 146 1.09 7.10 14.29
C VAL A 146 1.44 8.56 13.99
N PRO A 147 1.26 9.04 12.74
CA PRO A 147 1.65 10.39 12.38
C PRO A 147 0.74 11.45 13.02
N SER A 148 1.31 12.60 13.39
CA SER A 148 0.53 13.78 13.78
C SER A 148 0.06 14.51 12.54
N ILE A 149 -1.23 14.43 12.25
CA ILE A 149 -1.87 15.08 11.10
C ILE A 149 -2.71 16.24 11.64
N ARG A 150 -2.49 17.44 11.09
CA ARG A 150 -3.17 18.67 11.56
C ARG A 150 -4.27 19.16 10.63
N HIS A 151 -4.14 18.87 9.34
CA HIS A 151 -5.06 19.39 8.33
C HIS A 151 -5.34 18.34 7.26
N GLY A 152 -6.56 18.37 6.74
CA GLY A 152 -6.98 17.67 5.55
C GLY A 152 -7.57 18.67 4.56
N THR A 153 -7.47 18.39 3.27
CA THR A 153 -8.08 19.20 2.23
C THR A 153 -9.59 19.02 2.25
N ILE A 154 -10.35 20.07 1.91
CA ILE A 154 -11.77 19.98 1.66
C ILE A 154 -12.14 20.87 0.49
N GLN A 155 -12.94 20.38 -0.43
CA GLN A 155 -13.39 21.11 -1.61
C GLN A 155 -14.84 20.79 -1.89
N ASP A 156 -15.53 21.75 -2.51
CA ASP A 156 -16.85 21.51 -3.07
C ASP A 156 -16.74 20.50 -4.20
N ARG A 157 -17.47 19.39 -4.10
CA ARG A 157 -17.46 18.30 -5.09
C ARG A 157 -17.83 18.76 -6.50
N ASP A 158 -18.75 19.73 -6.60
CA ASP A 158 -19.31 20.20 -7.87
C ASP A 158 -18.71 21.53 -8.34
N ILE A 159 -17.60 21.99 -7.72
CA ILE A 159 -16.99 23.31 -7.95
C ILE A 159 -16.72 23.57 -9.43
N THR A 160 -16.15 22.60 -10.15
CA THR A 160 -15.80 22.74 -11.57
C THR A 160 -17.05 22.88 -12.43
N CYS A 161 -18.01 21.97 -12.28
CA CYS A 161 -19.25 21.98 -13.07
C CYS A 161 -20.09 23.22 -12.80
N ARG A 162 -20.14 23.68 -11.55
CA ARG A 162 -20.91 24.87 -11.17
C ARG A 162 -20.29 26.13 -11.73
N ASN A 163 -18.98 26.32 -11.56
CA ASN A 163 -18.31 27.52 -12.07
C ASN A 163 -18.26 27.56 -13.60
N LEU A 164 -18.09 26.40 -14.26
CA LEU A 164 -18.20 26.32 -15.71
C LEU A 164 -19.62 26.65 -16.19
N GLY A 165 -20.65 26.09 -15.57
CA GLY A 165 -22.04 26.37 -15.90
C GLY A 165 -22.42 27.83 -15.66
N LEU A 166 -21.86 28.47 -14.63
CA LEU A 166 -22.04 29.90 -14.39
C LEU A 166 -21.34 30.73 -15.49
N ALA A 167 -20.08 30.45 -15.79
CA ALA A 167 -19.31 31.15 -16.81
C ALA A 167 -19.97 31.09 -18.18
N LEU A 168 -20.45 29.91 -18.59
CA LEU A 168 -21.15 29.73 -19.86
C LEU A 168 -22.50 30.48 -19.96
N ARG A 169 -23.17 30.71 -18.81
CA ARG A 169 -24.45 31.47 -18.81
C ARG A 169 -24.24 32.96 -18.80
N THR A 170 -23.15 33.43 -18.17
CA THR A 170 -22.96 34.87 -17.94
C THR A 170 -22.31 35.57 -19.14
N ASP A 171 -21.39 34.91 -19.84
CA ASP A 171 -20.52 35.55 -20.80
C ASP A 171 -20.37 34.75 -22.13
N ALA A 172 -21.31 33.88 -22.47
CA ALA A 172 -21.26 33.09 -23.72
C ALA A 172 -21.17 33.95 -25.01
N GLU A 173 -21.67 35.17 -24.95
CA GLU A 173 -21.64 36.12 -26.10
C GLU A 173 -20.32 36.89 -26.21
N GLU A 174 -19.50 36.93 -25.15
CA GLU A 174 -18.26 37.72 -25.08
C GLU A 174 -16.99 36.94 -25.45
N GLY A 175 -17.13 35.68 -25.84
CA GLY A 175 -16.04 34.84 -26.34
C GLY A 175 -15.39 33.95 -25.27
N VAL A 176 -14.58 32.99 -25.74
CA VAL A 176 -14.00 31.93 -24.94
C VAL A 176 -13.04 32.44 -23.84
N GLU A 177 -12.27 33.49 -24.14
CA GLU A 177 -11.29 34.07 -23.20
C GLU A 177 -11.97 34.59 -21.94
N LYS A 178 -13.05 35.36 -22.10
CA LYS A 178 -13.80 35.92 -20.99
C LYS A 178 -14.54 34.85 -20.19
N THR A 179 -15.09 33.86 -20.88
CA THR A 179 -15.68 32.68 -20.23
C THR A 179 -14.65 31.95 -19.34
N LEU A 180 -13.41 31.76 -19.80
CA LEU A 180 -12.33 31.17 -19.05
C LEU A 180 -11.91 32.04 -17.86
N ASP A 181 -11.89 33.35 -18.00
CA ASP A 181 -11.59 34.28 -16.92
C ASP A 181 -12.62 34.21 -15.78
N VAL A 182 -13.92 34.20 -16.13
CA VAL A 182 -15.01 34.07 -15.17
C VAL A 182 -14.96 32.73 -14.46
N PHE A 183 -14.73 31.63 -15.22
CA PHE A 183 -14.54 30.30 -14.67
C PHE A 183 -13.36 30.24 -13.66
N THR A 184 -12.21 30.77 -14.07
CA THR A 184 -11.00 30.76 -13.24
C THR A 184 -11.18 31.59 -11.97
N ARG A 185 -11.82 32.76 -12.06
CA ARG A 185 -12.17 33.60 -10.91
C ARG A 185 -13.15 32.87 -9.96
N GLY A 186 -14.14 32.20 -10.52
CA GLY A 186 -15.11 31.41 -9.76
C GLY A 186 -14.43 30.29 -8.97
N ILE A 187 -13.57 29.51 -9.65
CA ILE A 187 -12.78 28.48 -8.98
C ILE A 187 -11.91 29.06 -7.87
N LYS A 188 -11.16 30.13 -8.13
CA LYS A 188 -10.30 30.77 -7.11
C LYS A 188 -11.11 31.26 -5.89
N LYS A 189 -12.31 31.77 -6.09
CA LYS A 189 -13.19 32.27 -5.02
C LYS A 189 -13.76 31.14 -4.15
N ASP A 190 -14.07 30.00 -4.78
CA ASP A 190 -14.70 28.85 -4.14
C ASP A 190 -13.67 27.78 -3.73
N LEU A 191 -12.38 28.07 -3.96
CA LEU A 191 -11.29 27.14 -3.66
C LEU A 191 -11.21 26.85 -2.17
N SER A 192 -11.10 25.62 -1.89
CA SER A 192 -11.04 24.83 -0.67
C SER A 192 -10.45 25.49 0.57
N ASP A 193 -11.05 25.16 1.67
CA ASP A 193 -10.53 25.37 3.01
C ASP A 193 -9.89 24.08 3.54
N PHE A 194 -9.44 24.09 4.79
CA PHE A 194 -8.83 22.95 5.47
C PHE A 194 -9.70 22.51 6.65
N VAL A 195 -9.95 21.21 6.73
CA VAL A 195 -10.46 20.57 7.93
C VAL A 195 -9.30 20.43 8.92
N LYS A 196 -9.50 20.88 10.16
CA LYS A 196 -8.54 20.59 11.23
C LYS A 196 -8.71 19.15 11.67
N ILE A 197 -7.58 18.44 11.78
CA ILE A 197 -7.55 17.03 12.15
C ILE A 197 -6.70 16.89 13.41
N SER A 198 -7.14 16.02 14.30
CA SER A 198 -6.34 15.54 15.43
C SER A 198 -6.54 14.03 15.56
N ILE A 199 -5.45 13.32 15.84
CA ILE A 199 -5.44 11.88 16.09
C ILE A 199 -4.98 11.70 17.53
N LYS A 200 -5.80 11.04 18.35
CA LYS A 200 -5.55 10.87 19.77
C LYS A 200 -4.27 10.06 20.03
N GLU A 201 -4.05 9.03 19.23
CA GLU A 201 -2.93 8.07 19.35
C GLU A 201 -1.66 8.56 18.62
N ALA A 202 -1.61 9.85 18.20
CA ALA A 202 -0.44 10.40 17.51
C ALA A 202 0.85 10.20 18.33
N GLY A 203 1.88 9.63 17.69
CA GLY A 203 3.16 9.30 18.31
C GLY A 203 3.27 7.89 18.88
N GLU A 204 2.17 7.12 18.97
CA GLU A 204 2.23 5.73 19.39
C GLU A 204 2.94 4.85 18.37
N VAL A 205 3.67 3.84 18.87
CA VAL A 205 4.40 2.87 18.05
C VAL A 205 3.52 1.66 17.76
N VAL A 206 3.42 1.31 16.49
CA VAL A 206 2.72 0.10 16.02
C VAL A 206 3.74 -0.86 15.44
N LYS A 207 4.02 -1.94 16.14
CA LYS A 207 5.01 -2.95 15.74
C LYS A 207 4.52 -3.78 14.55
N PRO A 208 5.42 -4.46 13.83
CA PRO A 208 5.06 -5.42 12.79
C PRO A 208 3.96 -6.39 13.25
N GLY A 209 2.92 -6.55 12.41
CA GLY A 209 1.77 -7.42 12.70
C GLY A 209 0.76 -6.87 13.71
N GLN A 210 1.00 -5.71 14.30
CA GLN A 210 0.05 -5.08 15.23
C GLN A 210 -0.92 -4.13 14.52
N ALA A 211 -2.06 -3.91 15.17
CA ALA A 211 -3.06 -2.94 14.78
C ALA A 211 -3.48 -2.08 15.97
N ILE A 212 -3.83 -0.81 15.69
CA ILE A 212 -4.36 0.14 16.67
C ILE A 212 -5.60 0.82 16.11
N LEU A 213 -6.57 1.11 16.97
CA LEU A 213 -7.74 1.89 16.61
C LEU A 213 -7.41 3.38 16.80
N LEU A 214 -7.46 4.14 15.72
CA LEU A 214 -7.22 5.58 15.71
C LEU A 214 -8.53 6.32 15.94
N HIS A 215 -8.55 7.22 16.93
CA HIS A 215 -9.64 8.15 17.16
C HIS A 215 -9.31 9.48 16.50
N ILE A 216 -10.02 9.80 15.44
CA ILE A 216 -9.77 10.96 14.57
C ILE A 216 -10.88 11.97 14.79
N ALA A 217 -10.53 13.13 15.34
CA ALA A 217 -11.43 14.27 15.44
C ALA A 217 -11.17 15.22 14.27
N MET A 218 -12.25 15.58 13.56
CA MET A 218 -12.25 16.41 12.37
C MET A 218 -13.15 17.63 12.60
N THR A 219 -12.58 18.85 12.60
CA THR A 219 -13.33 20.09 12.80
C THR A 219 -13.65 20.73 11.46
N VAL A 220 -14.94 20.94 11.21
CA VAL A 220 -15.45 21.57 9.97
C VAL A 220 -15.05 23.04 9.92
N PRO A 221 -14.53 23.56 8.78
CA PRO A 221 -14.24 24.99 8.64
C PRO A 221 -15.51 25.84 8.68
N LYS A 222 -15.37 27.09 9.13
CA LYS A 222 -16.51 28.01 9.35
C LYS A 222 -17.14 28.55 8.07
N VAL A 223 -16.46 28.43 6.94
CA VAL A 223 -16.82 29.08 5.67
C VAL A 223 -17.60 28.18 4.70
N LEU A 224 -17.99 26.99 5.11
CA LEU A 224 -18.73 26.08 4.22
C LEU A 224 -20.16 26.59 3.97
N LYS A 225 -20.59 26.47 2.74
CA LYS A 225 -21.93 26.88 2.29
C LYS A 225 -22.92 25.73 2.50
N LYS A 226 -24.11 26.03 3.00
CA LYS A 226 -25.20 25.05 3.11
C LYS A 226 -25.66 24.58 1.73
N ASN A 227 -26.24 23.39 1.66
CA ASN A 227 -26.73 22.75 0.43
C ASN A 227 -25.62 22.36 -0.58
N TYR A 228 -24.36 22.28 -0.13
CA TYR A 228 -23.25 21.83 -0.95
C TYR A 228 -22.73 20.50 -0.40
N ASN A 229 -22.24 19.66 -1.29
CA ASN A 229 -21.53 18.43 -0.93
C ASN A 229 -20.03 18.70 -1.00
N TYR A 230 -19.36 18.38 0.07
CA TYR A 230 -17.91 18.54 0.14
C TYR A 230 -17.23 17.20 0.21
N GLU A 231 -16.06 17.12 -0.41
CA GLU A 231 -15.17 15.98 -0.29
C GLU A 231 -13.76 16.44 0.06
N GLY A 232 -13.02 15.56 0.71
CA GLY A 232 -11.67 15.88 1.10
C GLY A 232 -10.87 14.63 1.41
N GLU A 233 -9.59 14.85 1.63
CA GLU A 233 -8.68 13.79 2.01
C GLU A 233 -7.53 14.32 2.85
N PHE A 234 -6.88 13.40 3.55
CA PHE A 234 -5.59 13.63 4.18
C PHE A 234 -4.70 12.39 4.00
N SER A 235 -3.40 12.62 3.94
CA SER A 235 -2.43 11.55 3.79
C SER A 235 -2.06 10.96 5.14
N PHE A 236 -2.10 9.64 5.20
CA PHE A 236 -1.58 8.84 6.32
C PHE A 236 -0.47 7.96 5.73
N TYR A 237 0.78 8.35 5.90
CA TYR A 237 1.90 7.84 5.12
C TYR A 237 1.65 8.00 3.62
N TYR A 238 1.74 6.91 2.86
CA TYR A 238 1.48 6.88 1.41
C TYR A 238 0.03 6.52 1.04
N LYS A 239 -0.87 6.45 2.02
CA LYS A 239 -2.31 6.18 1.81
C LYS A 239 -3.12 7.44 2.06
N ALA A 240 -4.13 7.66 1.24
CA ALA A 240 -5.12 8.70 1.47
C ALA A 240 -6.31 8.14 2.26
N ILE A 241 -6.74 8.89 3.27
CA ILE A 241 -8.04 8.71 3.94
C ILE A 241 -8.96 9.79 3.39
N ARG A 242 -10.04 9.37 2.74
CA ARG A 242 -11.02 10.25 2.11
C ARG A 242 -12.23 10.45 2.98
N TYR A 243 -12.86 11.60 2.89
CA TYR A 243 -14.10 11.87 3.58
C TYR A 243 -15.05 12.73 2.73
N GLN A 244 -16.34 12.57 3.01
CA GLN A 244 -17.40 13.36 2.40
C GLN A 244 -18.20 14.02 3.50
N LEU A 245 -18.44 15.32 3.38
CA LEU A 245 -19.39 16.06 4.23
C LEU A 245 -20.69 16.19 3.47
N ILE A 246 -21.77 15.71 4.08
CA ILE A 246 -23.12 15.74 3.51
C ILE A 246 -23.98 16.61 4.40
N ASP A 247 -24.59 17.63 3.82
CA ASP A 247 -25.65 18.39 4.46
C ASP A 247 -26.91 17.54 4.51
N LYS A 248 -27.20 16.96 5.67
CA LYS A 248 -28.44 16.23 5.93
C LYS A 248 -29.53 17.12 6.52
N THR A 249 -29.58 18.38 6.17
CA THR A 249 -30.79 19.17 6.49
C THR A 249 -31.94 18.48 5.74
N PRO A 250 -32.98 17.95 6.41
CA PRO A 250 -34.12 17.40 5.70
C PRO A 250 -34.66 18.52 4.81
N VAL A 251 -34.73 18.30 3.51
CA VAL A 251 -35.50 19.17 2.64
C VAL A 251 -36.95 19.03 3.14
N GLU A 252 -37.42 19.96 3.95
CA GLU A 252 -38.82 20.06 4.25
C GLU A 252 -39.54 20.19 2.94
N ASN A 253 -40.27 19.15 2.59
CA ASN A 253 -41.02 19.07 1.33
C ASN A 253 -42.23 20.00 1.49
N PRO A 254 -42.26 21.21 0.90
CA PRO A 254 -43.32 22.19 1.15
C PRO A 254 -44.72 21.77 0.61
N GLN A 255 -44.80 20.57 0.00
CA GLN A 255 -46.04 20.09 -0.61
C GLN A 255 -46.98 19.30 0.33
N ARG A 256 -46.63 19.08 1.60
CA ARG A 256 -47.51 18.34 2.53
C ARG A 256 -48.45 19.22 3.38
N GLN A 257 -48.45 20.55 3.22
CA GLN A 257 -49.34 21.43 3.96
C GLN A 257 -50.58 21.93 3.20
N LYS A 258 -50.92 21.39 2.05
CA LYS A 258 -52.15 21.75 1.32
C LYS A 258 -53.12 20.56 1.19
N SER A 259 -53.44 19.88 2.30
CA SER A 259 -54.60 19.01 2.35
C SER A 259 -55.03 18.82 3.78
N LYS A 260 -55.65 19.83 4.36
CA LYS A 260 -56.65 19.75 5.42
C LYS A 260 -57.67 20.86 5.21
#